data_707160902c8b3d916f521bf57ab6922c
#
_entry.id   707160902c8b3d916f521bf57ab6922c
#
_cell.length_a   1.000
_cell.length_b   1.000
_cell.length_c   1.000
_cell.angle_alpha   90.00
_cell.angle_beta   90.00
_cell.angle_gamma   90.00
#
_symmetry.space_group_name_H-M   'P 1'
#
loop_
_entity.id
_entity.type
_entity.pdbx_description
1 polymer ?
#
loop_
_entity_poly.entity_id
_entity_poly.type
_entity_poly.pdbx_seq_one_letter_code
_entity_poly.pdbx_strand_id
1 'polypeptide(L)'
;MNQNKKIIKKTGAAFLCAAMVANAGTASVMAIDNRKDENVYVNLNMDGSVSGVYVVNEYNLTEKTEITDYGNYASVKNLSSDDTITLSGDKVQVEAPAGKLYYQDNLNGTKIPWNIEITYELDGQKISADELAGKDGKLKISLSVKDNKDSDDEFFDNYLIQGTVTLDTKKCSNIQADGVTQANVGSDRQLLYSQIKQKISINR
;
A
#
# COMPACT_ATOMS: atom_id res chain seq x y z
N MET A 1 -26.19 39.20 -11.59
CA MET A 1 -26.19 37.88 -12.27
C MET A 1 -25.10 37.04 -11.57
N ASN A 2 -25.52 36.29 -10.57
CA ASN A 2 -24.64 35.62 -9.61
C ASN A 2 -24.55 34.14 -9.98
N GLN A 3 -23.44 33.73 -10.57
CA GLN A 3 -23.20 32.33 -10.89
C GLN A 3 -22.68 31.61 -9.64
N ASN A 4 -23.55 30.93 -8.94
CA ASN A 4 -23.19 29.98 -7.91
C ASN A 4 -22.50 28.77 -8.58
N LYS A 5 -21.18 28.75 -8.60
CA LYS A 5 -20.40 27.55 -8.87
C LYS A 5 -20.65 26.56 -7.74
N LYS A 6 -21.52 25.59 -7.97
CA LYS A 6 -21.62 24.39 -7.16
C LYS A 6 -20.29 23.66 -7.20
N ILE A 7 -19.53 23.74 -6.14
CA ILE A 7 -18.39 22.86 -5.90
C ILE A 7 -18.96 21.48 -5.61
N ILE A 8 -18.95 20.63 -6.61
CA ILE A 8 -19.23 19.20 -6.42
C ILE A 8 -18.02 18.66 -5.65
N LYS A 9 -18.18 18.48 -4.35
CA LYS A 9 -17.23 17.71 -3.56
C LYS A 9 -17.27 16.30 -4.11
N LYS A 10 -16.20 15.91 -4.84
CA LYS A 10 -15.95 14.51 -5.17
C LYS A 10 -15.73 13.76 -3.85
N THR A 11 -16.77 13.18 -3.32
CA THR A 11 -16.68 12.28 -2.19
C THR A 11 -16.23 10.94 -2.75
N GLY A 12 -14.93 10.76 -2.83
CA GLY A 12 -14.32 9.54 -3.32
C GLY A 12 -14.69 8.36 -2.45
N ALA A 13 -15.07 7.29 -3.10
CA ALA A 13 -15.14 5.98 -2.48
C ALA A 13 -13.76 5.57 -1.99
N ALA A 14 -13.78 4.83 -0.90
CA ALA A 14 -12.72 4.18 -0.18
C ALA A 14 -11.38 3.99 -0.90
N PHE A 15 -10.33 4.44 -0.26
CA PHE A 15 -8.97 4.24 -0.71
C PHE A 15 -8.46 2.87 -0.27
N LEU A 16 -7.83 2.18 -1.21
CA LEU A 16 -7.07 0.99 -0.94
C LEU A 16 -5.61 1.40 -0.72
N CYS A 17 -5.09 1.18 0.49
CA CYS A 17 -3.65 1.19 0.73
C CYS A 17 -3.22 -0.27 0.81
N ALA A 18 -2.35 -0.70 -0.08
CA ALA A 18 -1.67 -1.97 0.04
C ALA A 18 -0.31 -1.72 0.68
N ALA A 19 -0.08 -2.31 1.84
CA ALA A 19 1.23 -2.36 2.47
C ALA A 19 1.77 -3.78 2.28
N MET A 20 3.00 -3.88 1.84
CA MET A 20 3.68 -5.15 1.66
C MET A 20 4.76 -5.27 2.72
N VAL A 21 4.77 -6.37 3.42
CA VAL A 21 5.83 -6.71 4.37
C VAL A 21 6.61 -7.88 3.78
N ALA A 22 7.86 -7.62 3.43
CA ALA A 22 8.79 -8.69 3.11
C ALA A 22 9.29 -9.30 4.41
N ASN A 23 8.88 -10.50 4.69
CA ASN A 23 9.48 -11.30 5.76
C ASN A 23 10.22 -12.47 5.14
N ALA A 24 11.50 -12.30 4.86
CA ALA A 24 12.40 -13.41 4.54
C ALA A 24 12.71 -14.15 5.85
N GLY A 25 11.78 -15.00 6.26
CA GLY A 25 11.95 -15.86 7.43
C GLY A 25 12.95 -16.96 7.14
N THR A 26 14.22 -16.72 7.40
CA THR A 26 15.16 -17.79 7.74
C THR A 26 15.50 -17.67 9.20
N ALA A 27 14.95 -18.57 10.00
CA ALA A 27 15.43 -18.82 11.33
C ALA A 27 16.91 -19.21 11.25
N SER A 28 17.79 -18.29 11.55
CA SER A 28 19.21 -18.55 11.78
C SER A 28 19.62 -17.92 13.09
N VAL A 29 20.08 -18.82 13.91
CA VAL A 29 20.70 -18.67 15.20
C VAL A 29 21.76 -17.55 15.19
N MET A 30 21.62 -16.61 16.17
CA MET A 30 22.67 -15.82 16.77
C MET A 30 23.72 -15.21 15.81
N ALA A 31 23.34 -14.15 15.16
CA ALA A 31 24.24 -13.05 14.89
C ALA A 31 23.54 -11.80 15.43
N ILE A 32 24.28 -10.97 16.14
CA ILE A 32 23.90 -9.58 16.46
C ILE A 32 23.93 -8.88 15.12
N ASP A 33 22.79 -8.86 14.45
CA ASP A 33 22.74 -8.48 13.06
C ASP A 33 21.95 -7.17 12.97
N ASN A 34 22.55 -6.19 12.33
CA ASN A 34 21.86 -4.98 11.87
C ASN A 34 20.79 -5.40 10.86
N ARG A 35 19.70 -5.98 11.37
CA ARG A 35 18.63 -6.53 10.57
C ARG A 35 17.88 -5.40 9.89
N LYS A 36 17.76 -5.50 8.57
CA LYS A 36 16.90 -4.67 7.75
C LYS A 36 15.55 -5.35 7.60
N ASP A 37 14.48 -4.65 7.93
CA ASP A 37 13.12 -4.99 7.55
C ASP A 37 12.63 -3.93 6.55
N GLU A 38 11.99 -4.37 5.48
CA GLU A 38 11.54 -3.51 4.39
C GLU A 38 10.03 -3.63 4.21
N ASN A 39 9.34 -2.49 4.22
CA ASN A 39 7.92 -2.41 3.94
C ASN A 39 7.69 -1.55 2.71
N VAL A 40 7.09 -2.11 1.69
CA VAL A 40 6.74 -1.42 0.45
C VAL A 40 5.28 -0.99 0.49
N TYR A 41 5.04 0.29 0.30
CA TYR A 41 3.70 0.88 0.27
C TYR A 41 3.35 1.28 -1.16
N VAL A 42 2.19 0.85 -1.60
CA VAL A 42 1.68 1.14 -2.94
C VAL A 42 0.40 1.94 -2.83
N ASN A 43 0.37 3.11 -3.44
CA ASN A 43 -0.84 3.90 -3.60
C ASN A 43 -1.52 3.52 -4.92
N LEU A 44 -2.80 3.21 -4.84
CA LEU A 44 -3.59 2.80 -6.00
C LEU A 44 -4.65 3.86 -6.34
N ASN A 45 -4.91 4.01 -7.62
CA ASN A 45 -6.11 4.64 -8.13
C ASN A 45 -7.31 3.70 -7.93
N MET A 46 -8.51 4.21 -8.14
CA MET A 46 -9.75 3.43 -7.95
C MET A 46 -9.88 2.24 -8.91
N ASP A 47 -9.19 2.24 -10.04
CA ASP A 47 -9.15 1.13 -11.01
C ASP A 47 -8.08 0.07 -10.70
N GLY A 48 -7.25 0.31 -9.68
CA GLY A 48 -6.13 -0.55 -9.28
C GLY A 48 -4.79 -0.16 -9.90
N SER A 49 -4.76 0.82 -10.80
CA SER A 49 -3.50 1.33 -11.33
C SER A 49 -2.67 2.01 -10.25
N VAL A 50 -1.36 1.84 -10.32
CA VAL A 50 -0.43 2.38 -9.31
C VAL A 50 -0.23 3.87 -9.53
N SER A 51 -0.45 4.66 -8.47
CA SER A 51 -0.24 6.12 -8.48
C SER A 51 1.04 6.55 -7.77
N GLY A 52 1.64 5.68 -6.96
CA GLY A 52 2.91 5.93 -6.29
C GLY A 52 3.36 4.74 -5.48
N VAL A 53 4.67 4.62 -5.30
CA VAL A 53 5.29 3.58 -4.49
C VAL A 53 6.34 4.22 -3.59
N TYR A 54 6.31 3.88 -2.32
CA TYR A 54 7.36 4.24 -1.38
C TYR A 54 7.72 3.06 -0.48
N VAL A 55 8.94 3.08 0.00
CA VAL A 55 9.51 2.04 0.85
C VAL A 55 9.82 2.63 2.21
N VAL A 56 9.52 1.91 3.27
CA VAL A 56 9.99 2.24 4.61
C VAL A 56 10.94 1.14 5.05
N ASN A 57 12.18 1.52 5.24
CA ASN A 57 13.24 0.67 5.75
C ASN A 57 13.36 0.85 7.27
N GLU A 58 13.43 -0.25 7.98
CA GLU A 58 13.69 -0.31 9.41
C GLU A 58 15.00 -1.08 9.66
N TYR A 59 15.91 -0.48 10.41
CA TYR A 59 17.12 -1.12 10.92
C TYR A 59 17.08 -1.18 12.43
N ASN A 60 17.47 -2.32 12.99
CA ASN A 60 17.75 -2.47 14.42
C ASN A 60 19.26 -2.47 14.62
N LEU A 61 19.81 -1.37 15.14
CA LEU A 61 21.24 -1.17 15.29
C LEU A 61 21.65 -1.41 16.75
N THR A 62 22.64 -2.24 16.96
CA THR A 62 23.20 -2.54 18.29
C THR A 62 24.25 -1.51 18.73
N GLU A 63 24.84 -0.82 17.77
CA GLU A 63 25.83 0.24 17.99
C GLU A 63 25.72 1.31 16.90
N LYS A 64 26.44 2.42 17.07
CA LYS A 64 26.53 3.44 16.04
C LYS A 64 27.11 2.85 14.76
N THR A 65 26.37 2.95 13.67
CA THR A 65 26.68 2.26 12.42
C THR A 65 26.49 3.17 11.22
N GLU A 66 27.39 3.11 10.26
CA GLU A 66 27.19 3.65 8.92
C GLU A 66 26.43 2.64 8.07
N ILE A 67 25.23 3.01 7.66
CA ILE A 67 24.39 2.21 6.78
C ILE A 67 24.63 2.65 5.33
N THR A 68 24.86 1.67 4.48
CA THR A 68 24.82 1.82 3.02
C THR A 68 23.74 0.93 2.47
N ASP A 69 22.82 1.53 1.73
CA ASP A 69 21.73 0.85 1.05
C ASP A 69 21.64 1.27 -0.42
N TYR A 70 20.90 0.54 -1.24
CA TYR A 70 20.80 0.80 -2.67
C TYR A 70 19.35 0.67 -3.14
N GLY A 71 18.95 1.56 -4.05
CA GLY A 71 17.65 1.51 -4.69
C GLY A 71 17.45 2.64 -5.69
N ASN A 72 16.53 2.44 -6.62
CA ASN A 72 16.17 3.46 -7.60
C ASN A 72 15.20 4.48 -7.00
N TYR A 73 15.72 5.33 -6.13
CA TYR A 73 14.93 6.29 -5.35
C TYR A 73 14.97 7.69 -5.94
N ALA A 74 13.81 8.37 -5.92
CA ALA A 74 13.71 9.80 -6.28
C ALA A 74 14.06 10.70 -5.09
N SER A 75 13.80 10.26 -3.88
CA SER A 75 14.08 10.98 -2.65
C SER A 75 14.11 10.04 -1.44
N VAL A 76 14.85 10.45 -0.41
CA VAL A 76 14.98 9.74 0.85
C VAL A 76 14.69 10.69 2.00
N LYS A 77 13.99 10.23 3.03
CA LYS A 77 13.65 11.01 4.22
C LYS A 77 13.90 10.20 5.49
N ASN A 78 14.69 10.75 6.42
CA ASN A 78 14.83 10.19 7.77
C ASN A 78 13.52 10.36 8.55
N LEU A 79 13.02 9.29 9.14
CA LEU A 79 11.83 9.29 9.99
C LEU A 79 12.15 9.18 11.48
N SER A 80 13.41 8.88 11.83
CA SER A 80 13.83 8.67 13.22
C SER A 80 14.47 9.91 13.85
N SER A 81 15.09 10.76 13.04
CA SER A 81 15.78 11.98 13.49
C SER A 81 15.82 13.03 12.40
N ASP A 82 16.38 14.20 12.72
CA ASP A 82 16.64 15.28 11.77
C ASP A 82 17.98 15.10 11.03
N ASP A 83 18.71 14.02 11.29
CA ASP A 83 19.98 13.74 10.62
C ASP A 83 19.78 13.50 9.13
N THR A 84 20.68 14.08 8.35
CA THR A 84 20.61 14.00 6.89
C THR A 84 20.98 12.60 6.40
N ILE A 85 20.14 12.07 5.52
CA ILE A 85 20.45 10.90 4.71
C ILE A 85 20.94 11.37 3.35
N THR A 86 22.06 10.85 2.90
CA THR A 86 22.64 11.18 1.60
C THR A 86 22.14 10.20 0.55
N LEU A 87 21.54 10.72 -0.53
CA LEU A 87 21.22 9.96 -1.74
C LEU A 87 22.14 10.42 -2.87
N SER A 88 22.92 9.48 -3.42
CA SER A 88 23.84 9.73 -4.54
C SER A 88 23.67 8.66 -5.60
N GLY A 89 22.97 8.98 -6.68
CA GLY A 89 22.54 7.99 -7.66
C GLY A 89 21.58 6.99 -7.03
N ASP A 90 21.96 5.73 -7.02
CA ASP A 90 21.23 4.61 -6.41
C ASP A 90 21.67 4.29 -4.97
N LYS A 91 22.68 5.02 -4.46
CA LYS A 91 23.28 4.78 -3.14
C LYS A 91 22.70 5.68 -2.07
N VAL A 92 22.20 5.09 -1.00
CA VAL A 92 21.75 5.73 0.23
C VAL A 92 22.80 5.55 1.31
N GLN A 93 23.19 6.62 2.01
CA GLN A 93 24.12 6.58 3.12
C GLN A 93 23.61 7.38 4.31
N VAL A 94 23.69 6.79 5.49
CA VAL A 94 23.32 7.41 6.76
C VAL A 94 24.16 6.84 7.90
N GLU A 95 24.65 7.71 8.76
CA GLU A 95 25.24 7.32 10.05
C GLU A 95 24.14 7.40 11.11
N ALA A 96 23.87 6.31 11.80
CA ALA A 96 22.80 6.23 12.78
C ALA A 96 23.32 5.70 14.13
N PRO A 97 22.82 6.23 15.26
CA PRO A 97 23.13 5.71 16.59
C PRO A 97 22.54 4.31 16.79
N ALA A 98 22.96 3.65 17.87
CA ALA A 98 22.29 2.43 18.33
C ALA A 98 20.80 2.68 18.53
N GLY A 99 19.97 1.69 18.20
CA GLY A 99 18.52 1.77 18.28
C GLY A 99 17.85 1.53 16.94
N LYS A 100 16.62 2.01 16.79
CA LYS A 100 15.87 1.87 15.56
C LYS A 100 16.07 3.06 14.63
N LEU A 101 16.46 2.78 13.41
CA LEU A 101 16.48 3.73 12.31
C LEU A 101 15.34 3.40 11.36
N TYR A 102 14.51 4.40 11.07
CA TYR A 102 13.50 4.35 10.01
C TYR A 102 13.80 5.42 8.98
N TYR A 103 13.77 5.07 7.72
CA TYR A 103 13.76 6.04 6.64
C TYR A 103 12.83 5.63 5.52
N GLN A 104 12.28 6.62 4.85
CA GLN A 104 11.35 6.43 3.74
C GLN A 104 12.03 6.83 2.43
N ASP A 105 11.91 5.96 1.45
CA ASP A 105 12.35 6.16 0.09
C ASP A 105 11.15 6.24 -0.85
N ASN A 106 11.10 7.22 -1.73
CA ASN A 106 10.12 7.27 -2.80
C ASN A 106 10.74 6.72 -4.07
N LEU A 107 10.12 5.70 -4.67
CA LEU A 107 10.64 5.07 -5.87
C LEU A 107 10.50 5.96 -7.11
N ASN A 108 11.47 5.86 -8.03
CA ASN A 108 11.41 6.43 -9.36
C ASN A 108 10.52 5.58 -10.26
N GLY A 109 9.19 5.71 -10.11
CA GLY A 109 8.25 5.00 -10.96
C GLY A 109 7.17 4.27 -10.18
N THR A 110 6.34 3.57 -10.93
CA THR A 110 5.15 2.87 -10.41
C THR A 110 5.15 1.38 -10.75
N LYS A 111 6.28 0.85 -11.23
CA LYS A 111 6.39 -0.58 -11.55
C LYS A 111 6.50 -1.40 -10.28
N ILE A 112 5.60 -2.34 -10.13
CA ILE A 112 5.55 -3.28 -8.99
C ILE A 112 5.44 -4.71 -9.50
N PRO A 113 5.81 -5.73 -8.68
CA PRO A 113 5.74 -7.14 -9.10
C PRO A 113 4.31 -7.69 -9.22
N TRP A 114 3.29 -6.88 -9.09
CA TRP A 114 1.90 -7.29 -9.17
C TRP A 114 1.12 -6.46 -10.17
N ASN A 115 0.23 -7.11 -10.90
CA ASN A 115 -0.86 -6.48 -11.62
C ASN A 115 -2.09 -6.46 -10.73
N ILE A 116 -2.50 -5.28 -10.30
CA ILE A 116 -3.64 -5.06 -9.42
C ILE A 116 -4.77 -4.47 -10.26
N GLU A 117 -5.93 -5.09 -10.21
CA GLU A 117 -7.13 -4.65 -10.91
C GLU A 117 -8.29 -4.55 -9.93
N ILE A 118 -8.97 -3.40 -9.93
CA ILE A 118 -10.19 -3.18 -9.15
C ILE A 118 -11.34 -2.96 -10.14
N THR A 119 -12.39 -3.76 -10.01
CA THR A 119 -13.57 -3.67 -10.87
C THR A 119 -14.84 -3.49 -10.05
N TYR A 120 -15.82 -2.82 -10.64
CA TYR A 120 -17.08 -2.47 -9.99
C TYR A 120 -18.27 -3.00 -10.79
N GLU A 121 -19.28 -3.48 -10.05
CA GLU A 121 -20.59 -3.80 -10.59
C GLU A 121 -21.66 -3.12 -9.69
N LEU A 122 -22.54 -2.32 -10.28
CA LEU A 122 -23.69 -1.73 -9.59
C LEU A 122 -24.96 -2.40 -10.11
N ASP A 123 -25.72 -3.00 -9.18
CA ASP A 123 -26.94 -3.78 -9.51
C ASP A 123 -26.71 -4.86 -10.58
N GLY A 124 -25.50 -5.46 -10.57
CA GLY A 124 -25.09 -6.51 -11.50
C GLY A 124 -24.57 -6.02 -12.84
N GLN A 125 -24.51 -4.71 -13.08
CA GLN A 125 -23.97 -4.11 -14.28
C GLN A 125 -22.57 -3.55 -14.02
N LYS A 126 -21.61 -3.82 -14.93
CA LYS A 126 -20.28 -3.23 -14.84
C LYS A 126 -20.36 -1.71 -14.92
N ILE A 127 -19.60 -1.04 -14.08
CA ILE A 127 -19.51 0.41 -14.01
C ILE A 127 -18.07 0.83 -13.76
N SER A 128 -17.65 1.96 -14.30
CA SER A 128 -16.34 2.51 -14.01
C SER A 128 -16.31 3.21 -12.64
N ALA A 129 -15.14 3.34 -12.07
CA ALA A 129 -14.94 4.02 -10.79
C ALA A 129 -15.44 5.48 -10.82
N ASP A 130 -15.22 6.17 -11.93
CA ASP A 130 -15.63 7.57 -12.11
C ASP A 130 -17.15 7.75 -12.16
N GLU A 131 -17.85 6.74 -12.67
CA GLU A 131 -19.31 6.76 -12.79
C GLU A 131 -20.05 6.40 -11.48
N LEU A 132 -19.33 5.86 -10.49
CA LEU A 132 -19.90 5.50 -9.19
C LEU A 132 -20.30 6.70 -8.33
N ALA A 133 -19.71 7.87 -8.59
CA ALA A 133 -19.97 9.05 -7.78
C ALA A 133 -21.45 9.46 -7.84
N GLY A 134 -22.11 9.48 -6.67
CA GLY A 134 -23.52 9.83 -6.53
C GLY A 134 -24.52 8.76 -6.97
N LYS A 135 -24.08 7.54 -7.18
CA LYS A 135 -24.95 6.39 -7.46
C LYS A 135 -25.32 5.66 -6.17
N ASP A 136 -26.56 5.20 -6.13
CA ASP A 136 -27.07 4.29 -5.11
C ASP A 136 -27.38 2.94 -5.74
N GLY A 137 -27.22 1.86 -4.99
CA GLY A 137 -27.51 0.51 -5.46
C GLY A 137 -26.66 -0.55 -4.76
N LYS A 138 -26.84 -1.78 -5.16
CA LYS A 138 -26.00 -2.91 -4.70
C LYS A 138 -24.66 -2.89 -5.42
N LEU A 139 -23.62 -2.44 -4.71
CA LEU A 139 -22.27 -2.34 -5.24
C LEU A 139 -21.48 -3.61 -4.92
N LYS A 140 -20.87 -4.21 -5.94
CA LYS A 140 -19.87 -5.25 -5.81
C LYS A 140 -18.52 -4.68 -6.25
N ILE A 141 -17.53 -4.81 -5.38
CA ILE A 141 -16.14 -4.44 -5.64
C ILE A 141 -15.34 -5.74 -5.74
N SER A 142 -14.60 -5.92 -6.82
CA SER A 142 -13.73 -7.07 -6.99
C SER A 142 -12.29 -6.60 -7.14
N LEU A 143 -11.41 -7.14 -6.29
CA LEU A 143 -9.97 -6.92 -6.34
C LEU A 143 -9.30 -8.18 -6.88
N SER A 144 -8.45 -8.02 -7.87
CA SER A 144 -7.63 -9.10 -8.43
C SER A 144 -6.16 -8.69 -8.35
N VAL A 145 -5.34 -9.59 -7.82
CA VAL A 145 -3.88 -9.43 -7.75
C VAL A 145 -3.26 -10.59 -8.50
N LYS A 146 -2.45 -10.28 -9.50
CA LYS A 146 -1.75 -11.26 -10.33
C LYS A 146 -0.27 -10.91 -10.41
N ASP A 147 0.53 -11.89 -10.69
CA ASP A 147 1.93 -11.73 -10.99
C ASP A 147 2.13 -10.81 -12.21
N ASN A 148 3.05 -9.86 -12.10
CA ASN A 148 3.49 -9.00 -13.18
C ASN A 148 4.73 -9.62 -13.85
N LYS A 149 4.53 -10.33 -14.94
CA LYS A 149 5.59 -11.02 -15.68
C LYS A 149 6.68 -10.10 -16.27
N ASP A 150 6.43 -8.79 -16.27
CA ASP A 150 7.42 -7.78 -16.66
C ASP A 150 8.32 -7.35 -15.48
N SER A 151 8.09 -7.91 -14.30
CA SER A 151 8.90 -7.72 -13.10
C SER A 151 9.71 -8.97 -12.79
N ASP A 152 10.63 -8.87 -11.83
CA ASP A 152 11.39 -10.01 -11.36
C ASP A 152 10.47 -10.99 -10.61
N ASP A 153 10.46 -12.25 -11.01
CA ASP A 153 9.56 -13.28 -10.46
C ASP A 153 9.81 -13.54 -8.96
N GLU A 154 11.04 -13.33 -8.48
CA GLU A 154 11.38 -13.55 -7.07
C GLU A 154 10.58 -12.66 -6.12
N PHE A 155 10.24 -11.45 -6.53
CA PHE A 155 9.46 -10.53 -5.69
C PHE A 155 8.01 -10.99 -5.50
N PHE A 156 7.39 -11.54 -6.51
CA PHE A 156 6.00 -11.99 -6.41
C PHE A 156 5.82 -13.12 -5.39
N ASP A 157 6.77 -14.04 -5.34
CA ASP A 157 6.70 -15.21 -4.47
C ASP A 157 7.17 -14.94 -3.03
N ASN A 158 7.99 -13.91 -2.83
CA ASN A 158 8.63 -13.64 -1.54
C ASN A 158 7.96 -12.54 -0.70
N TYR A 159 7.01 -11.79 -1.27
CA TYR A 159 6.33 -10.73 -0.56
C TYR A 159 4.92 -11.13 -0.13
N LEU A 160 4.55 -10.76 1.09
CA LEU A 160 3.18 -10.84 1.59
C LEU A 160 2.44 -9.54 1.28
N ILE A 161 1.30 -9.64 0.60
CA ILE A 161 0.44 -8.48 0.35
C ILE A 161 -0.59 -8.34 1.47
N GLN A 162 -0.67 -7.15 2.03
CA GLN A 162 -1.78 -6.73 2.87
C GLN A 162 -2.53 -5.58 2.21
N GLY A 163 -3.85 -5.64 2.22
CA GLY A 163 -4.69 -4.58 1.71
C GLY A 163 -5.77 -4.18 2.69
N THR A 164 -6.12 -2.90 2.68
CA THR A 164 -7.21 -2.37 3.48
C THR A 164 -8.19 -1.63 2.60
N VAL A 165 -9.46 -2.02 2.65
CA VAL A 165 -10.56 -1.26 2.05
C VAL A 165 -11.31 -0.54 3.16
N THR A 166 -11.43 0.78 3.07
CA THR A 166 -12.16 1.58 4.05
C THR A 166 -13.48 2.06 3.45
N LEU A 167 -14.58 1.76 4.12
CA LEU A 167 -15.95 2.09 3.70
C LEU A 167 -16.63 2.96 4.77
N ASP A 168 -17.12 4.14 4.37
CA ASP A 168 -17.92 5.01 5.22
C ASP A 168 -19.28 4.36 5.50
N THR A 169 -19.55 3.98 6.76
CA THR A 169 -20.80 3.31 7.15
C THR A 169 -22.02 4.21 7.14
N LYS A 170 -21.84 5.52 6.99
CA LYS A 170 -22.95 6.45 6.73
C LYS A 170 -23.47 6.36 5.29
N LYS A 171 -22.62 5.82 4.39
CA LYS A 171 -22.93 5.67 2.96
C LYS A 171 -23.09 4.22 2.55
N CYS A 172 -22.50 3.30 3.30
CA CYS A 172 -22.46 1.88 2.99
C CYS A 172 -23.15 1.08 4.11
N SER A 173 -24.10 0.23 3.76
CA SER A 173 -24.79 -0.69 4.68
C SER A 173 -24.72 -2.12 4.16
N ASN A 174 -25.01 -3.11 5.00
CA ASN A 174 -25.01 -4.53 4.64
C ASN A 174 -23.71 -5.01 3.99
N ILE A 175 -22.58 -4.53 4.50
CA ILE A 175 -21.25 -4.85 3.98
C ILE A 175 -20.98 -6.34 4.20
N GLN A 176 -20.71 -7.07 3.13
CA GLN A 176 -20.33 -8.47 3.13
C GLN A 176 -18.98 -8.60 2.43
N ALA A 177 -18.04 -9.29 3.06
CA ALA A 177 -16.73 -9.55 2.50
C ALA A 177 -16.20 -10.87 3.09
N ASP A 178 -15.95 -11.83 2.21
CA ASP A 178 -15.44 -13.14 2.61
C ASP A 178 -13.91 -13.13 2.68
N GLY A 179 -13.36 -13.88 3.63
CA GLY A 179 -11.91 -14.06 3.76
C GLY A 179 -11.14 -12.82 4.25
N VAL A 180 -11.83 -11.84 4.86
CA VAL A 180 -11.22 -10.60 5.37
C VAL A 180 -11.46 -10.45 6.86
N THR A 181 -10.52 -9.80 7.55
CA THR A 181 -10.74 -9.31 8.91
C THR A 181 -11.44 -7.96 8.84
N GLN A 182 -12.50 -7.79 9.62
CA GLN A 182 -13.27 -6.55 9.65
C GLN A 182 -13.07 -5.82 10.97
N ALA A 183 -12.87 -4.51 10.89
CA ALA A 183 -12.75 -3.63 12.06
C ALA A 183 -13.59 -2.36 11.86
N ASN A 184 -14.12 -1.81 12.95
CA ASN A 184 -14.75 -0.49 12.95
C ASN A 184 -13.75 0.53 13.49
N VAL A 185 -13.53 1.60 12.75
CA VAL A 185 -12.66 2.71 13.13
C VAL A 185 -13.45 4.00 12.97
N GLY A 186 -14.01 4.49 14.08
CA GLY A 186 -14.95 5.61 14.04
C GLY A 186 -16.21 5.29 13.23
N SER A 187 -16.48 6.08 12.19
CA SER A 187 -17.60 5.87 11.26
C SER A 187 -17.24 4.98 10.07
N ASP A 188 -16.03 4.41 10.06
CA ASP A 188 -15.56 3.63 8.92
C ASP A 188 -15.54 2.14 9.26
N ARG A 189 -15.86 1.32 8.27
CA ARG A 189 -15.62 -0.11 8.28
C ARG A 189 -14.35 -0.38 7.49
N GLN A 190 -13.33 -0.92 8.14
CA GLN A 190 -12.10 -1.38 7.51
C GLN A 190 -12.19 -2.88 7.26
N LEU A 191 -11.89 -3.27 6.03
CA LEU A 191 -11.79 -4.63 5.55
C LEU A 191 -10.32 -4.91 5.27
N LEU A 192 -9.69 -5.71 6.14
CA LEU A 192 -8.28 -6.08 6.00
C LEU A 192 -8.20 -7.48 5.41
N TYR A 193 -7.42 -7.61 4.38
CA TYR A 193 -7.07 -8.91 3.83
C TYR A 193 -5.56 -9.07 3.80
N SER A 194 -5.13 -10.28 4.09
CA SER A 194 -3.74 -10.69 4.01
C SER A 194 -3.74 -12.02 3.29
N GLN A 195 -3.41 -12.02 2.01
CA GLN A 195 -2.93 -13.18 1.25
C GLN A 195 -2.79 -12.90 -0.25
N ILE A 196 -1.90 -13.61 -0.88
CA ILE A 196 -1.33 -13.29 -2.17
C ILE A 196 -2.07 -13.92 -3.37
N LYS A 197 -3.00 -14.85 -3.19
CA LYS A 197 -3.51 -15.68 -4.30
C LYS A 197 -5.02 -15.75 -4.46
N GLN A 198 -5.81 -14.82 -3.91
CA GLN A 198 -7.26 -14.93 -3.99
C GLN A 198 -7.94 -13.68 -4.59
N LYS A 199 -8.91 -13.96 -5.44
CA LYS A 199 -9.88 -12.96 -5.90
C LYS A 199 -10.83 -12.62 -4.76
N ILE A 200 -10.85 -11.35 -4.35
CA ILE A 200 -11.76 -10.86 -3.31
C ILE A 200 -12.96 -10.21 -3.98
N SER A 201 -14.15 -10.57 -3.54
CA SER A 201 -15.39 -9.88 -3.93
C SER A 201 -16.06 -9.31 -2.69
N ILE A 202 -16.36 -8.03 -2.71
CA ILE A 202 -17.08 -7.33 -1.66
C ILE A 202 -18.48 -7.05 -2.20
N ASN A 203 -19.50 -7.58 -1.55
CA ASN A 203 -20.90 -7.29 -1.86
C ASN A 203 -21.45 -6.28 -0.85
N ARG A 204 -22.14 -5.28 -1.35
CA ARG A 204 -22.79 -4.22 -0.56
C ARG A 204 -24.29 -4.46 -0.47
#